data_ae61f0b23d88f4c07092caae065e603e
#
_entry.id   ae61f0b23d88f4c07092caae065e603e
#
_cell.length_a   1.000
_cell.length_b   1.000
_cell.length_c   1.000
_cell.angle_alpha   90.00
_cell.angle_beta   90.00
_cell.angle_gamma   90.00
#
_symmetry.space_group_name_H-M   'P 1'
#
loop_
_entity.id
_entity.type
_entity.pdbx_description
1 polymer ?
#
loop_
_entity_poly.entity_id
_entity_poly.type
_entity_poly.pdbx_seq_one_letter_code
_entity_poly.pdbx_strand_id
1 'polypeptide(L)'
;NKIDKEKIKGDVLIIPSINHYALNIGKRFWPLDNTDINMMFPGYELGETTQRIAKKVFDAISGYDFGIILERRPDPATCLPYIKLFKSGYEDLIGAKKFGFKMIHHRTMKSIDTVTLQYNWQLWGTKAFSIMCPSDNQVDKKIASQINQAMIRFMDKTKIIDYHIFNGYESTVI
;
A
#
# COMPACT_ATOMS: atom_id res chain seq x y z
N ASN A 1 4.55 -18.20 -5.91
CA ASN A 1 6.01 -18.22 -6.02
C ASN A 1 6.56 -17.79 -4.66
N LYS A 2 7.41 -18.62 -4.04
CA LYS A 2 8.14 -18.22 -2.84
C LYS A 2 9.33 -17.35 -3.28
N ILE A 3 9.50 -16.18 -2.67
CA ILE A 3 10.72 -15.41 -2.81
C ILE A 3 11.82 -16.19 -2.07
N ASP A 4 12.91 -16.47 -2.75
CA ASP A 4 14.09 -17.08 -2.15
C ASP A 4 14.73 -16.04 -1.20
N LYS A 5 14.84 -16.41 0.06
CA LYS A 5 15.39 -15.52 1.09
C LYS A 5 16.84 -15.10 0.82
N GLU A 6 17.61 -15.97 0.18
CA GLU A 6 19.01 -15.70 -0.16
C GLU A 6 19.16 -14.60 -1.24
N LYS A 7 18.11 -14.34 -1.98
CA LYS A 7 18.06 -13.27 -3.01
C LYS A 7 17.60 -11.92 -2.49
N ILE A 8 17.23 -11.81 -1.22
CA ILE A 8 16.80 -10.56 -0.60
C ILE A 8 18.06 -9.81 -0.13
N LYS A 9 18.24 -8.57 -0.64
CA LYS A 9 19.39 -7.71 -0.34
C LYS A 9 19.10 -6.61 0.69
N GLY A 10 17.96 -6.67 1.37
CA GLY A 10 17.53 -5.68 2.36
C GLY A 10 16.52 -6.27 3.33
N ASP A 11 15.99 -5.44 4.19
CA ASP A 11 14.97 -5.83 5.15
C ASP A 11 13.57 -5.74 4.54
N VAL A 12 12.77 -6.76 4.75
CA VAL A 12 11.37 -6.79 4.31
C VAL A 12 10.46 -7.07 5.49
N LEU A 13 9.65 -6.07 5.86
CA LEU A 13 8.60 -6.21 6.85
C LEU A 13 7.25 -6.42 6.16
N ILE A 14 6.50 -7.44 6.56
CA ILE A 14 5.15 -7.71 6.06
C ILE A 14 4.18 -7.67 7.22
N ILE A 15 3.18 -6.78 7.12
CA ILE A 15 2.04 -6.71 8.03
C ILE A 15 0.81 -7.20 7.27
N PRO A 16 0.36 -8.46 7.48
CA PRO A 16 -0.71 -9.06 6.68
C PRO A 16 -2.05 -8.34 6.80
N SER A 17 -2.35 -7.82 7.99
CA SER A 17 -3.55 -7.04 8.25
C SER A 17 -3.35 -6.15 9.48
N ILE A 18 -3.62 -4.86 9.33
CA ILE A 18 -3.61 -3.92 10.45
C ILE A 18 -4.89 -4.09 11.27
N ASN A 19 -6.02 -4.32 10.61
CA ASN A 19 -7.34 -4.47 11.25
C ASN A 19 -7.87 -5.91 11.09
N HIS A 20 -7.21 -6.86 11.75
CA HIS A 20 -7.58 -8.27 11.67
C HIS A 20 -8.96 -8.56 12.29
N TYR A 21 -9.40 -7.79 13.28
CA TYR A 21 -10.74 -7.94 13.87
C TYR A 21 -11.85 -7.61 12.86
N ALA A 22 -11.74 -6.48 12.17
CA ALA A 22 -12.71 -6.11 11.14
C ALA A 22 -12.66 -7.09 9.96
N LEU A 23 -11.48 -7.57 9.58
CA LEU A 23 -11.32 -8.58 8.54
C LEU A 23 -12.10 -9.87 8.87
N ASN A 24 -11.99 -10.37 10.11
CA ASN A 24 -12.67 -11.58 10.57
C ASN A 24 -14.20 -11.50 10.50
N ILE A 25 -14.76 -10.29 10.64
CA ILE A 25 -16.22 -10.08 10.59
C ILE A 25 -16.69 -9.41 9.28
N GLY A 26 -15.82 -9.35 8.27
CA GLY A 26 -16.12 -8.75 6.98
C GLY A 26 -16.46 -7.25 7.01
N LYS A 27 -15.96 -6.52 8.01
CA LYS A 27 -16.19 -5.07 8.15
C LYS A 27 -14.94 -4.27 7.78
N ARG A 28 -15.13 -2.97 7.51
CA ARG A 28 -14.07 -2.03 7.22
C ARG A 28 -13.54 -1.35 8.48
N PHE A 29 -14.45 -0.94 9.36
CA PHE A 29 -14.14 -0.15 10.53
C PHE A 29 -13.71 -1.00 11.72
N TRP A 30 -12.96 -0.43 12.63
CA TRP A 30 -12.59 -1.07 13.88
C TRP A 30 -13.85 -1.40 14.69
N PRO A 31 -14.07 -2.65 15.13
CA PRO A 31 -15.36 -3.04 15.70
C PRO A 31 -15.73 -2.38 17.01
N LEU A 32 -14.75 -1.92 17.79
CA LEU A 32 -14.99 -1.36 19.12
C LEU A 32 -15.39 0.12 19.10
N ASP A 33 -14.79 0.91 18.20
CA ASP A 33 -14.99 2.36 18.13
C ASP A 33 -15.55 2.82 16.78
N ASN A 34 -15.82 1.88 15.87
CA ASN A 34 -16.33 2.12 14.51
C ASN A 34 -15.46 3.09 13.70
N THR A 35 -14.15 3.09 13.91
CA THR A 35 -13.19 4.01 13.29
C THR A 35 -12.44 3.34 12.14
N ASP A 36 -12.19 4.09 11.07
CA ASP A 36 -11.31 3.68 9.98
C ASP A 36 -9.85 3.94 10.38
N ILE A 37 -9.11 2.88 10.66
CA ILE A 37 -7.71 2.99 11.10
C ILE A 37 -6.82 3.71 10.07
N ASN A 38 -7.15 3.65 8.76
CA ASN A 38 -6.39 4.37 7.74
C ASN A 38 -6.52 5.89 7.86
N MET A 39 -7.50 6.39 8.60
CA MET A 39 -7.71 7.82 8.89
C MET A 39 -7.13 8.27 10.24
N MET A 40 -6.31 7.42 10.87
CA MET A 40 -5.76 7.69 12.21
C MET A 40 -4.25 7.91 12.22
N PHE A 41 -3.60 7.97 11.05
CA PHE A 41 -2.15 8.14 10.98
C PHE A 41 -1.70 9.60 11.10
N PRO A 42 -0.55 9.85 11.77
CA PRO A 42 0.44 8.88 12.25
C PRO A 42 0.08 8.18 13.56
N GLY A 43 -1.10 8.43 14.12
CA GLY A 43 -1.56 7.90 15.39
C GLY A 43 -1.16 8.77 16.58
N TYR A 44 -1.70 8.41 17.75
CA TYR A 44 -1.41 9.11 19.00
C TYR A 44 -1.38 8.14 20.18
N GLU A 45 -0.30 8.17 20.97
CA GLU A 45 -0.05 7.17 22.03
C GLU A 45 -1.06 7.25 23.17
N LEU A 46 -1.51 8.46 23.51
CA LEU A 46 -2.49 8.72 24.57
C LEU A 46 -3.94 8.79 24.06
N GLY A 47 -4.15 8.44 22.79
CA GLY A 47 -5.47 8.48 22.15
C GLY A 47 -6.32 7.23 22.39
N GLU A 48 -7.42 7.17 21.67
CA GLU A 48 -8.32 6.02 21.64
C GLU A 48 -7.61 4.77 21.06
N THR A 49 -8.23 3.61 21.24
CA THR A 49 -7.63 2.32 20.87
C THR A 49 -7.10 2.32 19.43
N THR A 50 -7.90 2.81 18.47
CA THR A 50 -7.51 2.83 17.05
C THR A 50 -6.34 3.78 16.79
N GLN A 51 -6.28 4.95 17.46
CA GLN A 51 -5.17 5.88 17.35
C GLN A 51 -3.86 5.30 17.93
N ARG A 52 -3.96 4.58 19.05
CA ARG A 52 -2.81 3.90 19.66
C ARG A 52 -2.26 2.77 18.79
N ILE A 53 -3.16 2.01 18.14
CA ILE A 53 -2.76 0.97 17.20
C ILE A 53 -2.09 1.60 15.97
N ALA A 54 -2.68 2.66 15.41
CA ALA A 54 -2.09 3.40 14.29
C ALA A 54 -0.68 3.90 14.62
N LYS A 55 -0.48 4.44 15.84
CA LYS A 55 0.85 4.88 16.31
C LYS A 55 1.85 3.73 16.35
N LYS A 56 1.50 2.60 16.95
CA LYS A 56 2.39 1.43 17.03
C LYS A 56 2.75 0.87 15.65
N VAL A 57 1.77 0.83 14.74
CA VAL A 57 2.02 0.42 13.35
C VAL A 57 2.97 1.40 12.69
N PHE A 58 2.71 2.70 12.83
CA PHE A 58 3.53 3.74 12.22
C PHE A 58 4.97 3.71 12.70
N ASP A 59 5.17 3.50 14.02
CA ASP A 59 6.51 3.37 14.60
C ASP A 59 7.25 2.14 14.06
N ALA A 60 6.54 1.01 13.90
CA ALA A 60 7.14 -0.22 13.39
C ALA A 60 7.56 -0.13 11.92
N ILE A 61 6.90 0.71 11.12
CA ILE A 61 7.18 0.87 9.69
C ILE A 61 8.01 2.11 9.36
N SER A 62 8.33 2.94 10.35
CA SER A 62 9.16 4.12 10.16
C SER A 62 10.62 3.74 9.84
N GLY A 63 11.26 4.53 8.98
CA GLY A 63 12.66 4.32 8.59
C GLY A 63 12.89 3.36 7.43
N TYR A 64 11.85 2.76 6.87
CA TYR A 64 11.97 2.01 5.61
C TYR A 64 12.01 2.95 4.40
N ASP A 65 12.83 2.61 3.39
CA ASP A 65 12.94 3.42 2.16
C ASP A 65 11.64 3.39 1.34
N PHE A 66 10.96 2.23 1.33
CA PHE A 66 9.76 2.01 0.54
C PHE A 66 8.62 1.46 1.38
N GLY A 67 7.41 1.93 1.11
CA GLY A 67 6.17 1.46 1.70
C GLY A 67 5.13 1.08 0.65
N ILE A 68 4.54 -0.10 0.78
CA ILE A 68 3.49 -0.58 -0.12
C ILE A 68 2.24 -0.87 0.69
N ILE A 69 1.15 -0.22 0.34
CA ILE A 69 -0.15 -0.37 0.98
C ILE A 69 -1.08 -1.06 -0.01
N LEU A 70 -1.68 -2.17 0.37
CA LEU A 70 -2.74 -2.82 -0.41
C LEU A 70 -4.09 -2.30 0.08
N GLU A 71 -4.78 -1.54 -0.76
CA GLU A 71 -6.10 -0.98 -0.46
C GLU A 71 -7.17 -1.68 -1.29
N ARG A 72 -8.22 -2.13 -0.63
CA ARG A 72 -9.40 -2.63 -1.32
C ARG A 72 -10.27 -1.47 -1.78
N ARG A 73 -10.73 -1.50 -3.03
CA ARG A 73 -11.74 -0.58 -3.55
C ARG A 73 -12.96 -1.37 -4.05
N PRO A 74 -14.10 -1.24 -3.39
CA PRO A 74 -15.36 -1.76 -3.90
C PRO A 74 -15.87 -0.81 -4.99
N ASP A 75 -15.28 -0.86 -6.18
CA ASP A 75 -15.73 -0.09 -7.33
C ASP A 75 -15.87 -1.04 -8.51
N PRO A 76 -17.11 -1.36 -8.94
CA PRO A 76 -17.35 -2.28 -10.04
C PRO A 76 -16.87 -1.74 -11.39
N ALA A 77 -16.54 -0.45 -11.50
CA ALA A 77 -16.09 0.15 -12.75
C ALA A 77 -14.60 -0.11 -13.08
N THR A 78 -13.78 -0.51 -12.09
CA THR A 78 -12.35 -0.81 -12.30
C THR A 78 -12.06 -2.28 -12.11
N CYS A 79 -11.82 -2.97 -13.23
CA CYS A 79 -11.49 -4.42 -13.25
C CYS A 79 -10.00 -4.71 -13.08
N LEU A 80 -9.12 -3.70 -13.00
CA LEU A 80 -7.67 -3.87 -12.97
C LEU A 80 -7.04 -3.17 -11.77
N PRO A 81 -5.99 -3.76 -11.16
CA PRO A 81 -5.23 -3.10 -10.12
C PRO A 81 -4.42 -1.92 -10.69
N TYR A 82 -4.27 -0.87 -9.87
CA TYR A 82 -3.53 0.34 -10.24
C TYR A 82 -2.84 0.97 -9.03
N ILE A 83 -1.88 1.87 -9.27
CA ILE A 83 -1.25 2.68 -8.23
C ILE A 83 -2.07 3.96 -8.02
N LYS A 84 -2.34 4.28 -6.76
CA LYS A 84 -2.85 5.60 -6.35
C LYS A 84 -1.72 6.41 -5.73
N LEU A 85 -1.52 7.62 -6.21
CA LEU A 85 -0.61 8.61 -5.62
C LEU A 85 -1.34 9.92 -5.37
N PHE A 86 -0.90 10.64 -4.36
CA PHE A 86 -1.32 12.02 -4.09
C PHE A 86 -0.30 13.00 -4.63
N LYS A 87 -0.74 14.12 -5.19
CA LYS A 87 0.09 15.30 -5.49
C LYS A 87 0.43 16.01 -4.19
N SER A 88 1.29 15.41 -3.39
CA SER A 88 1.68 15.87 -2.04
C SER A 88 2.98 16.66 -2.03
N GLY A 89 3.77 16.59 -3.11
CA GLY A 89 5.15 17.07 -3.17
C GLY A 89 6.18 16.07 -2.64
N TYR A 90 5.74 14.94 -2.06
CA TYR A 90 6.59 13.87 -1.53
C TYR A 90 6.43 12.55 -2.30
N GLU A 91 5.58 12.53 -3.32
CA GLU A 91 5.32 11.33 -4.11
C GLU A 91 6.49 10.96 -5.03
N ASP A 92 6.72 9.65 -5.21
CA ASP A 92 7.71 9.11 -6.15
C ASP A 92 7.01 8.51 -7.38
N LEU A 93 6.76 9.33 -8.40
CA LEU A 93 6.13 8.90 -9.64
C LEU A 93 7.04 7.94 -10.44
N ILE A 94 8.36 8.11 -10.36
CA ILE A 94 9.33 7.24 -11.03
C ILE A 94 9.30 5.86 -10.38
N GLY A 95 9.28 5.81 -9.05
CA GLY A 95 9.12 4.57 -8.30
C GLY A 95 7.80 3.87 -8.60
N ALA A 96 6.70 4.60 -8.71
CA ALA A 96 5.39 4.04 -9.05
C ALA A 96 5.38 3.32 -10.42
N LYS A 97 6.09 3.83 -11.42
CA LYS A 97 6.22 3.19 -12.75
C LYS A 97 6.95 1.84 -12.68
N LYS A 98 7.81 1.61 -11.67
CA LYS A 98 8.54 0.34 -11.51
C LYS A 98 7.65 -0.86 -11.23
N PHE A 99 6.42 -0.65 -10.74
CA PHE A 99 5.45 -1.73 -10.58
C PHE A 99 4.96 -2.29 -11.91
N GLY A 100 4.94 -1.48 -12.97
CA GLY A 100 4.49 -1.87 -14.31
C GLY A 100 2.99 -2.14 -14.40
N PHE A 101 2.16 -1.48 -13.59
CA PHE A 101 0.72 -1.44 -13.81
C PHE A 101 0.38 -0.56 -14.99
N LYS A 102 -0.74 -0.83 -15.66
CA LYS A 102 -1.21 -0.04 -16.81
C LYS A 102 -1.58 1.39 -16.43
N MET A 103 -2.00 1.63 -15.18
CA MET A 103 -2.52 2.92 -14.73
C MET A 103 -1.87 3.37 -13.42
N ILE A 104 -1.54 4.65 -13.35
CA ILE A 104 -1.18 5.37 -12.13
C ILE A 104 -2.16 6.52 -11.99
N HIS A 105 -3.01 6.47 -10.98
CA HIS A 105 -3.94 7.55 -10.64
C HIS A 105 -3.22 8.56 -9.74
N HIS A 106 -2.74 9.63 -10.33
CA HIS A 106 -2.01 10.73 -9.67
C HIS A 106 -2.94 11.91 -9.47
N ARG A 107 -3.63 11.96 -8.33
CA ARG A 107 -4.69 12.94 -8.05
C ARG A 107 -4.29 14.02 -7.07
N THR A 108 -4.97 15.15 -7.18
CA THR A 108 -4.88 16.24 -6.19
C THR A 108 -5.33 15.75 -4.81
N MET A 109 -4.61 16.19 -3.77
CA MET A 109 -4.95 15.91 -2.39
C MET A 109 -6.24 16.60 -1.96
N LYS A 110 -6.97 15.93 -1.08
CA LYS A 110 -8.05 16.51 -0.27
C LYS A 110 -7.58 16.60 1.18
N SER A 111 -8.18 17.48 1.98
CA SER A 111 -7.81 17.64 3.40
C SER A 111 -7.84 16.34 4.18
N ILE A 112 -8.78 15.45 3.88
CA ILE A 112 -8.90 14.15 4.53
C ILE A 112 -7.72 13.20 4.24
N ASP A 113 -6.98 13.39 3.17
CA ASP A 113 -5.83 12.55 2.83
C ASP A 113 -4.66 12.75 3.79
N THR A 114 -4.60 13.88 4.48
CA THR A 114 -3.50 14.22 5.42
C THR A 114 -3.44 13.31 6.65
N VAL A 115 -4.50 12.59 6.95
CA VAL A 115 -4.56 11.63 8.07
C VAL A 115 -4.45 10.18 7.61
N THR A 116 -4.15 9.93 6.33
CA THR A 116 -3.96 8.59 5.79
C THR A 116 -2.53 8.07 6.04
N LEU A 117 -2.38 6.73 6.08
CA LEU A 117 -1.08 6.09 6.18
C LEU A 117 -0.15 6.52 5.04
N GLN A 118 -0.63 6.51 3.79
CA GLN A 118 0.20 6.85 2.62
C GLN A 118 0.82 8.24 2.75
N TYR A 119 0.02 9.25 3.07
CA TYR A 119 0.50 10.62 3.20
C TYR A 119 1.51 10.78 4.34
N ASN A 120 1.16 10.28 5.51
CA ASN A 120 2.05 10.39 6.68
C ASN A 120 3.36 9.65 6.46
N TRP A 121 3.32 8.48 5.84
CA TRP A 121 4.52 7.72 5.54
C TRP A 121 5.45 8.46 4.56
N GLN A 122 4.88 9.12 3.53
CA GLN A 122 5.63 9.99 2.62
C GLN A 122 6.21 11.21 3.36
N LEU A 123 5.43 11.86 4.21
CA LEU A 123 5.85 13.02 4.99
C LEU A 123 7.07 12.71 5.88
N TRP A 124 7.15 11.47 6.40
CA TRP A 124 8.31 10.98 7.18
C TRP A 124 9.42 10.34 6.33
N GLY A 125 9.44 10.60 5.03
CA GLY A 125 10.56 10.27 4.15
C GLY A 125 10.51 8.90 3.48
N THR A 126 9.48 8.08 3.73
CA THR A 126 9.28 6.79 3.04
C THR A 126 8.61 7.00 1.68
N LYS A 127 9.13 6.41 0.62
CA LYS A 127 8.46 6.37 -0.70
C LYS A 127 7.27 5.41 -0.65
N ALA A 128 6.10 5.92 -0.29
CA ALA A 128 4.89 5.12 -0.08
C ALA A 128 3.97 5.09 -1.30
N PHE A 129 3.47 3.91 -1.62
CA PHE A 129 2.59 3.63 -2.75
C PHE A 129 1.35 2.88 -2.29
N SER A 130 0.17 3.30 -2.75
CA SER A 130 -1.07 2.52 -2.54
C SER A 130 -1.42 1.75 -3.81
N ILE A 131 -1.47 0.44 -3.72
CA ILE A 131 -2.00 -0.44 -4.76
C ILE A 131 -3.49 -0.61 -4.50
N MET A 132 -4.29 -0.10 -5.42
CA MET A 132 -5.74 -0.25 -5.37
C MET A 132 -6.13 -1.60 -5.95
N CYS A 133 -6.72 -2.43 -5.11
CA CYS A 133 -7.17 -3.77 -5.48
C CYS A 133 -8.68 -3.71 -5.81
N PRO A 134 -9.08 -3.94 -7.08
CA PRO A 134 -10.48 -4.14 -7.40
C PRO A 134 -10.97 -5.36 -6.63
N SER A 135 -12.12 -5.25 -6.00
CA SER A 135 -12.68 -6.35 -5.23
C SER A 135 -14.19 -6.27 -5.23
N ASP A 136 -14.80 -7.31 -5.73
CA ASP A 136 -16.11 -7.71 -5.31
C ASP A 136 -16.06 -8.40 -3.95
N ASN A 137 -16.68 -9.18 -3.39
CA ASN A 137 -16.50 -9.81 -2.06
C ASN A 137 -15.64 -11.09 -2.08
N GLN A 138 -15.06 -11.44 -3.22
CA GLN A 138 -14.27 -12.66 -3.38
C GLN A 138 -12.81 -12.36 -3.74
N VAL A 139 -11.92 -13.26 -3.35
CA VAL A 139 -10.50 -13.17 -3.74
C VAL A 139 -10.36 -13.61 -5.20
N ASP A 140 -10.13 -12.65 -6.09
CA ASP A 140 -9.76 -12.96 -7.47
C ASP A 140 -8.28 -13.37 -7.54
N LYS A 141 -8.05 -14.65 -7.82
CA LYS A 141 -6.70 -15.22 -7.95
C LYS A 141 -5.88 -14.58 -9.07
N LYS A 142 -6.54 -14.13 -10.15
CA LYS A 142 -5.88 -13.47 -11.28
C LYS A 142 -5.38 -12.08 -10.86
N ILE A 143 -6.21 -11.30 -10.18
CA ILE A 143 -5.84 -9.99 -9.63
C ILE A 143 -4.72 -10.15 -8.59
N ALA A 144 -4.85 -11.09 -7.67
CA ALA A 144 -3.81 -11.38 -6.68
C ALA A 144 -2.46 -11.75 -7.33
N SER A 145 -2.49 -12.56 -8.40
CA SER A 145 -1.29 -12.89 -9.18
C SER A 145 -0.67 -11.66 -9.86
N GLN A 146 -1.49 -10.80 -10.44
CA GLN A 146 -1.01 -9.55 -11.07
C GLN A 146 -0.33 -8.61 -10.06
N ILE A 147 -0.94 -8.44 -8.88
CA ILE A 147 -0.39 -7.62 -7.80
C ILE A 147 0.93 -8.22 -7.30
N ASN A 148 0.98 -9.53 -7.07
CA ASN A 148 2.20 -10.21 -6.64
C ASN A 148 3.34 -10.04 -7.66
N GLN A 149 3.06 -10.22 -8.94
CA GLN A 149 4.04 -10.00 -10.01
C GLN A 149 4.53 -8.54 -10.05
N ALA A 150 3.63 -7.58 -9.83
CA ALA A 150 3.99 -6.17 -9.79
C ALA A 150 4.87 -5.83 -8.59
N MET A 151 4.58 -6.38 -7.41
CA MET A 151 5.42 -6.22 -6.22
C MET A 151 6.82 -6.82 -6.43
N ILE A 152 6.91 -8.05 -6.96
CA ILE A 152 8.19 -8.69 -7.25
C ILE A 152 8.99 -7.87 -8.28
N ARG A 153 8.34 -7.34 -9.32
CA ARG A 153 8.96 -6.46 -10.32
C ARG A 153 9.49 -5.17 -9.69
N PHE A 154 8.71 -4.53 -8.81
CA PHE A 154 9.15 -3.36 -8.07
C PHE A 154 10.38 -3.65 -7.23
N MET A 155 10.38 -4.74 -6.46
CA MET A 155 11.52 -5.15 -5.63
C MET A 155 12.77 -5.44 -6.46
N ASP A 156 12.63 -6.05 -7.63
CA ASP A 156 13.74 -6.30 -8.56
C ASP A 156 14.30 -4.97 -9.13
N LYS A 157 13.42 -4.09 -9.59
CA LYS A 157 13.83 -2.78 -10.14
C LYS A 157 14.37 -1.79 -9.10
N THR A 158 14.09 -2.01 -7.83
CA THR A 158 14.65 -1.25 -6.69
C THR A 158 15.85 -1.94 -6.05
N LYS A 159 16.28 -3.10 -6.60
CA LYS A 159 17.43 -3.88 -6.12
C LYS A 159 17.26 -4.46 -4.71
N ILE A 160 16.03 -4.58 -4.23
CA ILE A 160 15.70 -5.31 -3.00
C ILE A 160 15.86 -6.83 -3.21
N ILE A 161 15.55 -7.30 -4.43
CA ILE A 161 15.80 -8.67 -4.87
C ILE A 161 16.53 -8.69 -6.22
N ASP A 162 17.08 -9.84 -6.61
CA ASP A 162 17.81 -10.02 -7.86
C ASP A 162 17.22 -11.20 -8.65
N TYR A 163 16.20 -10.89 -9.45
CA TYR A 163 15.43 -11.90 -10.21
C TYR A 163 15.46 -11.70 -11.73
N HIS A 164 15.99 -10.57 -12.24
CA HIS A 164 16.00 -10.19 -13.65
C HIS A 164 14.64 -10.32 -14.34
N ILE A 165 13.61 -9.71 -13.76
CA ILE A 165 12.24 -9.84 -14.21
C ILE A 165 11.92 -8.91 -15.37
N PHE A 166 11.11 -9.40 -16.32
CA PHE A 166 10.65 -8.63 -17.48
C PHE A 166 9.91 -7.34 -17.09
N ASN A 167 10.02 -6.33 -17.95
CA ASN A 167 9.27 -5.09 -17.84
C ASN A 167 7.76 -5.38 -17.85
N GLY A 168 7.03 -4.69 -16.97
CA GLY A 168 5.58 -4.68 -17.00
C GLY A 168 5.04 -3.80 -18.12
N TYR A 169 3.82 -3.35 -17.97
CA TYR A 169 3.21 -2.39 -18.89
C TYR A 169 3.84 -1.01 -18.75
N GLU A 170 3.85 -0.26 -19.82
CA GLU A 170 4.05 1.17 -19.76
C GLU A 170 2.84 1.81 -19.06
N SER A 171 3.08 2.61 -18.04
CA SER A 171 2.00 3.14 -17.20
C SER A 171 1.49 4.45 -17.79
N THR A 172 0.17 4.56 -17.96
CA THR A 172 -0.51 5.84 -18.19
C THR A 172 -0.77 6.52 -16.84
N VAL A 173 -0.37 7.79 -16.74
CA VAL A 173 -0.61 8.64 -15.54
C VAL A 173 -1.85 9.48 -15.80
N ILE A 174 -2.84 9.42 -14.92
CA ILE A 174 -4.09 10.16 -14.98
C ILE A 174 -4.35 10.93 -13.68
#